data_4e1a7c84c1074d61314a2f2b6f08b7c2
#
_entry.id   4e1a7c84c1074d61314a2f2b6f08b7c2
#
_cell.length_a   1.000
_cell.length_b   1.000
_cell.length_c   1.000
_cell.angle_alpha   90.00
_cell.angle_beta   90.00
_cell.angle_gamma   90.00
#
_symmetry.space_group_name_H-M   'P 1'
#
loop_
_entity.id
_entity.type
_entity.pdbx_description
1 polymer ?
#
loop_
_entity_poly.entity_id
_entity_poly.type
_entity_poly.pdbx_seq_one_letter_code
_entity_poly.pdbx_strand_id
1 'polypeptide(L)'
;MGYFCIFALAMKEKNLNTIIDLLERSCSKFPDNVYLWEKRDGKYQPSTYSEVKQQVMYVAAGMMAVGLEKGDRVALLSEGCNAWVYGELGLLYAGGTNVPLSIKLTPKEVVFRVNHSGARYLIVSDFYVNTIRQIEDELTSIEKIFVIRPSHVVEGKYVSFDQLLSSGKVWMEKHPGEVEKRVSSVEKDDLANISYTSGTTAEPKGIMLTHGNYVSNVLQSDSLIQVPEYFKVLLFLPWDHSFAHTVGIYSFMYNGASLASVDFGRSPMEYLRNIPLNMKEVKPHLLLSVPALAKNFKKNIEAGIQLKGKFVQWLYNKGLKVAYRYYGTGNHEGKGMRIVL
;
A
#
# COMPACT_ATOMS: atom_id res chain seq x y z
N MET A 1 -18.99 -5.38 -33.84
CA MET A 1 -18.83 -4.16 -33.01
C MET A 1 -17.98 -4.38 -31.75
N GLY A 2 -17.92 -5.60 -31.16
CA GLY A 2 -17.16 -5.87 -29.92
C GLY A 2 -15.65 -5.84 -30.04
N TYR A 3 -15.07 -6.27 -31.14
CA TYR A 3 -13.60 -6.34 -31.33
C TYR A 3 -12.94 -4.97 -31.53
N PHE A 4 -13.64 -3.99 -32.06
CA PHE A 4 -13.12 -2.63 -32.26
C PHE A 4 -13.01 -1.86 -30.93
N CYS A 5 -13.93 -2.10 -29.97
CA CYS A 5 -13.88 -1.51 -28.65
C CYS A 5 -12.73 -2.06 -27.80
N ILE A 6 -12.48 -3.39 -27.89
CA ILE A 6 -11.38 -4.05 -27.16
C ILE A 6 -10.02 -3.59 -27.70
N PHE A 7 -9.90 -3.41 -29.03
CA PHE A 7 -8.68 -2.90 -29.65
C PHE A 7 -8.42 -1.41 -29.34
N ALA A 8 -9.46 -0.59 -29.27
CA ALA A 8 -9.34 0.84 -28.91
C ALA A 8 -9.00 1.02 -27.41
N LEU A 9 -9.54 0.18 -26.51
CA LEU A 9 -9.14 0.13 -25.11
C LEU A 9 -7.69 -0.34 -24.95
N ALA A 10 -7.29 -1.42 -25.65
CA ALA A 10 -5.92 -1.92 -25.62
C ALA A 10 -4.90 -0.93 -26.20
N MET A 11 -5.29 -0.08 -27.16
CA MET A 11 -4.41 0.97 -27.68
C MET A 11 -4.30 2.17 -26.71
N LYS A 12 -5.33 2.48 -25.91
CA LYS A 12 -5.24 3.52 -24.86
C LYS A 12 -4.41 3.08 -23.65
N GLU A 13 -4.38 1.79 -23.35
CA GLU A 13 -3.59 1.21 -22.24
C GLU A 13 -2.09 1.07 -22.58
N LYS A 14 -1.70 1.16 -23.83
CA LYS A 14 -0.29 1.13 -24.27
C LYS A 14 0.56 2.34 -23.85
N ASN A 15 -0.04 3.38 -23.30
CA ASN A 15 0.64 4.63 -22.90
C ASN A 15 0.77 4.81 -21.37
N LEU A 16 0.55 3.77 -20.56
CA LEU A 16 0.78 3.84 -19.13
C LEU A 16 2.28 3.63 -18.85
N ASN A 17 2.94 4.68 -18.40
CA ASN A 17 4.38 4.71 -18.17
C ASN A 17 4.76 4.79 -16.70
N THR A 18 3.91 5.41 -15.90
CA THR A 18 4.19 5.72 -14.50
C THR A 18 3.09 5.20 -13.57
N ILE A 19 3.40 5.04 -12.28
CA ILE A 19 2.41 4.73 -11.24
C ILE A 19 1.36 5.86 -11.17
N ILE A 20 1.76 7.08 -11.49
CA ILE A 20 0.86 8.24 -11.57
C ILE A 20 -0.21 7.99 -12.64
N ASP A 21 0.19 7.49 -13.81
CA ASP A 21 -0.77 7.17 -14.89
C ASP A 21 -1.80 6.12 -14.46
N LEU A 22 -1.42 5.17 -13.60
CA LEU A 22 -2.35 4.18 -13.06
C LEU A 22 -3.45 4.84 -12.21
N LEU A 23 -3.08 5.78 -11.33
CA LEU A 23 -4.04 6.52 -10.51
C LEU A 23 -4.92 7.45 -11.36
N GLU A 24 -4.31 8.21 -12.27
CA GLU A 24 -5.02 9.13 -13.18
C GLU A 24 -6.08 8.40 -14.02
N ARG A 25 -5.69 7.25 -14.58
CA ARG A 25 -6.62 6.38 -15.31
C ARG A 25 -7.78 5.94 -14.44
N SER A 26 -7.52 5.51 -13.22
CA SER A 26 -8.55 5.00 -12.33
C SER A 26 -9.46 6.11 -11.80
N CYS A 27 -8.92 7.28 -11.50
CA CYS A 27 -9.72 8.46 -11.16
C CYS A 27 -10.62 8.92 -12.31
N SER A 28 -10.16 8.78 -13.56
CA SER A 28 -10.98 9.08 -14.74
C SER A 28 -12.07 8.05 -15.00
N LYS A 29 -11.79 6.77 -14.74
CA LYS A 29 -12.70 5.64 -15.05
C LYS A 29 -13.68 5.34 -13.92
N PHE A 30 -13.25 5.51 -12.67
CA PHE A 30 -13.94 5.08 -11.45
C PHE A 30 -13.93 6.18 -10.35
N PRO A 31 -14.24 7.45 -10.67
CA PRO A 31 -14.05 8.57 -9.73
C PRO A 31 -14.75 8.38 -8.39
N ASP A 32 -15.95 7.79 -8.41
CA ASP A 32 -16.83 7.61 -7.26
C ASP A 32 -16.68 6.24 -6.58
N ASN A 33 -15.91 5.31 -7.18
CA ASN A 33 -15.60 4.05 -6.52
C ASN A 33 -14.77 4.31 -5.27
N VAL A 34 -15.00 3.49 -4.24
CA VAL A 34 -14.15 3.54 -3.04
C VAL A 34 -12.82 2.88 -3.35
N TYR A 35 -11.72 3.62 -3.18
CA TYR A 35 -10.39 3.06 -3.25
C TYR A 35 -9.89 2.57 -1.89
N LEU A 36 -9.99 3.40 -0.84
CA LEU A 36 -9.43 3.09 0.47
C LEU A 36 -10.52 2.95 1.53
N TRP A 37 -10.34 1.98 2.41
CA TRP A 37 -11.13 1.78 3.61
C TRP A 37 -10.21 1.77 4.83
N GLU A 38 -10.47 2.64 5.78
CA GLU A 38 -9.75 2.72 7.02
C GLU A 38 -10.69 2.77 8.21
N LYS A 39 -10.34 2.08 9.30
CA LYS A 39 -11.14 2.10 10.51
C LYS A 39 -10.85 3.36 11.33
N ARG A 40 -11.89 4.17 11.55
CA ARG A 40 -11.87 5.36 12.39
C ARG A 40 -13.08 5.34 13.31
N ASP A 41 -12.90 5.64 14.58
CA ASP A 41 -13.96 5.63 15.59
C ASP A 41 -14.77 4.32 15.60
N GLY A 42 -14.05 3.20 15.48
CA GLY A 42 -14.62 1.86 15.51
C GLY A 42 -15.35 1.40 14.24
N LYS A 43 -15.40 2.23 13.17
CA LYS A 43 -16.08 1.91 11.91
C LYS A 43 -15.15 2.14 10.71
N TYR A 44 -15.28 1.28 9.68
CA TYR A 44 -14.60 1.50 8.41
C TYR A 44 -15.22 2.68 7.67
N GLN A 45 -14.37 3.67 7.36
CA GLN A 45 -14.72 4.85 6.59
C GLN A 45 -14.16 4.71 5.17
N PRO A 46 -14.97 4.99 4.13
CA PRO A 46 -14.52 4.95 2.75
C PRO A 46 -13.79 6.24 2.36
N SER A 47 -12.90 6.12 1.36
CA SER A 47 -12.40 7.25 0.59
C SER A 47 -12.44 6.87 -0.89
N THR A 48 -13.09 7.69 -1.70
CA THR A 48 -13.24 7.47 -3.15
C THR A 48 -11.93 7.74 -3.89
N TYR A 49 -11.82 7.30 -5.14
CA TYR A 49 -10.66 7.62 -5.99
C TYR A 49 -10.45 9.12 -6.13
N SER A 50 -11.54 9.90 -6.31
CA SER A 50 -11.48 11.36 -6.39
C SER A 50 -10.96 11.99 -5.10
N GLU A 51 -11.44 11.55 -3.93
CA GLU A 51 -10.99 12.04 -2.64
C GLU A 51 -9.51 11.68 -2.38
N VAL A 52 -9.11 10.45 -2.71
CA VAL A 52 -7.70 10.02 -2.60
C VAL A 52 -6.80 10.86 -3.49
N LYS A 53 -7.17 11.09 -4.75
CA LYS A 53 -6.41 11.95 -5.66
C LYS A 53 -6.25 13.36 -5.09
N GLN A 54 -7.30 13.93 -4.50
CA GLN A 54 -7.20 15.25 -3.88
C GLN A 54 -6.18 15.28 -2.73
N GLN A 55 -6.17 14.27 -1.86
CA GLN A 55 -5.18 14.16 -0.78
C GLN A 55 -3.75 13.97 -1.34
N VAL A 56 -3.59 13.16 -2.37
CA VAL A 56 -2.34 12.95 -3.09
C VAL A 56 -1.78 14.26 -3.66
N MET A 57 -2.63 15.06 -4.30
CA MET A 57 -2.25 16.39 -4.82
C MET A 57 -1.83 17.35 -3.70
N TYR A 58 -2.53 17.34 -2.56
CA TYR A 58 -2.14 18.17 -1.40
C TYR A 58 -0.80 17.73 -0.80
N VAL A 59 -0.53 16.42 -0.70
CA VAL A 59 0.78 15.92 -0.26
C VAL A 59 1.87 16.34 -1.24
N ALA A 60 1.64 16.18 -2.54
CA ALA A 60 2.61 16.57 -3.58
C ALA A 60 2.97 18.06 -3.46
N ALA A 61 1.96 18.92 -3.40
CA ALA A 61 2.12 20.35 -3.24
C ALA A 61 2.82 20.73 -1.93
N GLY A 62 2.46 20.06 -0.83
CA GLY A 62 3.09 20.25 0.48
C GLY A 62 4.57 19.87 0.48
N MET A 63 4.93 18.77 -0.18
CA MET A 63 6.32 18.36 -0.37
C MET A 63 7.09 19.37 -1.24
N MET A 64 6.50 19.87 -2.33
CA MET A 64 7.11 20.93 -3.15
C MET A 64 7.26 22.24 -2.36
N ALA A 65 6.30 22.59 -1.53
CA ALA A 65 6.35 23.77 -0.68
C ALA A 65 7.49 23.74 0.35
N VAL A 66 7.88 22.56 0.83
CA VAL A 66 9.04 22.41 1.72
C VAL A 66 10.37 22.22 1.00
N GLY A 67 10.37 22.35 -0.34
CA GLY A 67 11.58 22.31 -1.17
C GLY A 67 11.98 20.93 -1.67
N LEU A 68 11.04 19.99 -1.77
CA LEU A 68 11.30 18.70 -2.39
C LEU A 68 11.55 18.89 -3.90
N GLU A 69 12.66 18.39 -4.38
CA GLU A 69 13.02 18.37 -5.79
C GLU A 69 12.80 17.00 -6.42
N LYS A 70 12.70 16.97 -7.76
CA LYS A 70 12.60 15.70 -8.49
C LYS A 70 13.81 14.80 -8.20
N GLY A 71 13.56 13.55 -7.85
CA GLY A 71 14.57 12.56 -7.49
C GLY A 71 14.99 12.56 -6.01
N ASP A 72 14.48 13.50 -5.20
CA ASP A 72 14.67 13.44 -3.76
C ASP A 72 14.04 12.20 -3.17
N ARG A 73 14.70 11.63 -2.14
CA ARG A 73 14.23 10.44 -1.43
C ARG A 73 13.52 10.83 -0.16
N VAL A 74 12.40 10.17 0.09
CA VAL A 74 11.64 10.31 1.34
C VAL A 74 11.46 8.93 1.97
N ALA A 75 11.89 8.77 3.20
CA ALA A 75 11.66 7.55 3.96
C ALA A 75 10.22 7.53 4.48
N LEU A 76 9.58 6.34 4.48
CA LEU A 76 8.22 6.16 4.98
C LEU A 76 8.19 5.00 5.97
N LEU A 77 7.98 5.31 7.26
CA LEU A 77 7.91 4.35 8.37
C LEU A 77 6.54 4.42 9.04
N SER A 78 5.62 3.58 8.62
CA SER A 78 4.27 3.53 9.16
C SER A 78 3.65 2.16 8.94
N GLU A 79 2.71 1.79 9.81
CA GLU A 79 1.73 0.76 9.53
C GLU A 79 0.86 1.13 8.33
N GLY A 80 0.20 0.13 7.73
CA GLY A 80 -0.69 0.37 6.59
C GLY A 80 -1.93 1.17 6.99
N CYS A 81 -2.08 2.36 6.41
CA CYS A 81 -3.19 3.28 6.62
C CYS A 81 -3.41 4.17 5.39
N ASN A 82 -4.50 4.93 5.34
CA ASN A 82 -4.77 5.82 4.19
C ASN A 82 -3.66 6.86 4.00
N ALA A 83 -3.14 7.43 5.10
CA ALA A 83 -2.05 8.42 5.05
C ALA A 83 -0.75 7.84 4.46
N TRP A 84 -0.50 6.53 4.61
CA TRP A 84 0.60 5.83 3.96
C TRP A 84 0.49 5.92 2.43
N VAL A 85 -0.72 5.64 1.89
CA VAL A 85 -0.99 5.73 0.43
C VAL A 85 -0.92 7.17 -0.05
N TYR A 86 -1.49 8.12 0.71
CA TYR A 86 -1.41 9.55 0.36
C TYR A 86 0.04 10.03 0.34
N GLY A 87 0.84 9.62 1.34
CA GLY A 87 2.25 9.96 1.45
C GLY A 87 3.07 9.45 0.28
N GLU A 88 2.93 8.15 -0.04
CA GLU A 88 3.64 7.54 -1.15
C GLU A 88 3.22 8.13 -2.51
N LEU A 89 1.93 8.09 -2.84
CA LEU A 89 1.47 8.57 -4.13
C LEU A 89 1.71 10.08 -4.30
N GLY A 90 1.52 10.88 -3.22
CA GLY A 90 1.80 12.30 -3.25
C GLY A 90 3.28 12.61 -3.46
N LEU A 91 4.16 11.81 -2.85
CA LEU A 91 5.59 11.90 -3.09
C LEU A 91 5.94 11.61 -4.56
N LEU A 92 5.35 10.55 -5.15
CA LEU A 92 5.55 10.21 -6.57
C LEU A 92 5.04 11.33 -7.49
N TYR A 93 3.91 11.96 -7.17
CA TYR A 93 3.39 13.15 -7.89
C TYR A 93 4.33 14.34 -7.80
N ALA A 94 5.03 14.51 -6.67
CA ALA A 94 6.07 15.52 -6.53
C ALA A 94 7.39 15.14 -7.23
N GLY A 95 7.46 13.99 -7.90
CA GLY A 95 8.65 13.47 -8.58
C GLY A 95 9.70 12.91 -7.65
N GLY A 96 9.37 12.62 -6.40
CA GLY A 96 10.28 12.03 -5.43
C GLY A 96 10.30 10.51 -5.48
N THR A 97 11.24 9.91 -4.75
CA THR A 97 11.44 8.46 -4.64
C THR A 97 11.10 7.99 -3.23
N ASN A 98 10.19 7.01 -3.11
CA ASN A 98 9.82 6.44 -1.83
C ASN A 98 10.91 5.48 -1.31
N VAL A 99 11.19 5.52 -0.01
CA VAL A 99 12.03 4.57 0.71
C VAL A 99 11.18 3.95 1.82
N PRO A 100 10.37 2.94 1.51
CA PRO A 100 9.51 2.31 2.49
C PRO A 100 10.33 1.51 3.49
N LEU A 101 10.06 1.75 4.77
CA LEU A 101 10.74 1.12 5.89
C LEU A 101 9.79 0.17 6.62
N SER A 102 10.27 -1.03 6.91
CA SER A 102 9.49 -1.99 7.68
C SER A 102 9.33 -1.53 9.14
N ILE A 103 8.12 -1.65 9.64
CA ILE A 103 7.78 -1.37 11.04
C ILE A 103 8.45 -2.34 12.04
N LYS A 104 9.16 -3.36 11.55
CA LYS A 104 9.89 -4.35 12.35
C LYS A 104 11.38 -4.02 12.49
N LEU A 105 11.84 -2.96 11.88
CA LEU A 105 13.25 -2.57 11.92
C LEU A 105 13.66 -2.12 13.31
N THR A 106 14.88 -2.51 13.70
CA THR A 106 15.54 -1.95 14.87
C THR A 106 15.97 -0.50 14.59
N PRO A 107 16.18 0.34 15.63
CA PRO A 107 16.66 1.71 15.44
C PRO A 107 17.92 1.81 14.56
N LYS A 108 18.91 0.95 14.77
CA LYS A 108 20.14 0.90 13.96
C LYS A 108 19.87 0.61 12.49
N GLU A 109 18.92 -0.28 12.20
CA GLU A 109 18.55 -0.60 10.82
C GLU A 109 17.80 0.56 10.14
N VAL A 110 17.02 1.35 10.89
CA VAL A 110 16.39 2.58 10.39
C VAL A 110 17.47 3.60 10.03
N VAL A 111 18.41 3.88 10.96
CA VAL A 111 19.56 4.78 10.72
C VAL A 111 20.31 4.40 9.46
N PHE A 112 20.68 3.12 9.34
CA PHE A 112 21.40 2.64 8.16
C PHE A 112 20.63 2.93 6.86
N ARG A 113 19.36 2.53 6.78
CA ARG A 113 18.59 2.67 5.54
C ARG A 113 18.29 4.12 5.18
N VAL A 114 17.99 4.95 6.15
CA VAL A 114 17.75 6.39 5.94
C VAL A 114 19.01 7.06 5.40
N ASN A 115 20.14 6.88 6.08
CA ASN A 115 21.39 7.52 5.67
C ASN A 115 21.94 6.95 4.35
N HIS A 116 21.90 5.60 4.17
CA HIS A 116 22.34 4.95 2.93
C HIS A 116 21.50 5.36 1.71
N SER A 117 20.19 5.53 1.88
CA SER A 117 19.32 6.02 0.79
C SER A 117 19.52 7.51 0.52
N GLY A 118 20.06 8.26 1.46
CA GLY A 118 20.14 9.72 1.41
C GLY A 118 18.76 10.38 1.44
N ALA A 119 17.80 9.82 2.20
CA ALA A 119 16.49 10.41 2.34
C ALA A 119 16.57 11.78 3.01
N ARG A 120 15.98 12.81 2.41
CA ARG A 120 15.91 14.18 2.94
C ARG A 120 14.76 14.40 3.91
N TYR A 121 13.71 13.64 3.76
CA TYR A 121 12.49 13.73 4.55
C TYR A 121 12.09 12.37 5.08
N LEU A 122 11.34 12.36 6.18
CA LEU A 122 10.77 11.15 6.76
C LEU A 122 9.27 11.35 7.02
N ILE A 123 8.44 10.44 6.52
CA ILE A 123 7.04 10.30 6.92
C ILE A 123 6.99 9.17 7.95
N VAL A 124 6.45 9.44 9.13
CA VAL A 124 6.41 8.46 10.22
C VAL A 124 5.06 8.46 10.92
N SER A 125 4.52 7.29 11.29
CA SER A 125 3.35 7.25 12.15
C SER A 125 3.72 7.53 13.62
N ASP A 126 2.75 8.03 14.37
CA ASP A 126 2.93 8.37 15.80
C ASP A 126 3.48 7.21 16.63
N PHE A 127 3.17 5.95 16.25
CA PHE A 127 3.70 4.76 16.92
C PHE A 127 5.23 4.68 16.94
N TYR A 128 5.90 5.27 15.96
CA TYR A 128 7.36 5.18 15.80
C TYR A 128 8.09 6.50 16.10
N VAL A 129 7.37 7.57 16.40
CA VAL A 129 7.96 8.90 16.69
C VAL A 129 8.98 8.84 17.82
N ASN A 130 8.67 8.12 18.91
CA ASN A 130 9.60 7.99 20.03
C ASN A 130 10.88 7.23 19.65
N THR A 131 10.78 6.22 18.77
CA THR A 131 11.94 5.52 18.23
C THR A 131 12.78 6.47 17.37
N ILE A 132 12.14 7.28 16.51
CA ILE A 132 12.85 8.26 15.69
C ILE A 132 13.53 9.33 16.53
N ARG A 133 12.89 9.84 17.59
CA ARG A 133 13.51 10.81 18.51
C ARG A 133 14.77 10.28 19.18
N GLN A 134 14.82 8.98 19.49
CA GLN A 134 16.00 8.36 20.12
C GLN A 134 17.23 8.29 19.19
N ILE A 135 17.01 8.31 17.87
CA ILE A 135 18.05 8.19 16.85
C ILE A 135 18.17 9.43 15.96
N GLU A 136 17.49 10.53 16.33
CA GLU A 136 17.38 11.73 15.49
C GLU A 136 18.74 12.33 15.14
N ASP A 137 19.66 12.36 16.09
CA ASP A 137 21.03 12.87 15.88
C ASP A 137 21.85 12.04 14.92
N GLU A 138 21.48 10.76 14.74
CA GLU A 138 22.11 9.84 13.78
C GLU A 138 21.51 9.96 12.37
N LEU A 139 20.33 10.56 12.21
CA LEU A 139 19.64 10.77 10.93
C LEU A 139 20.16 12.05 10.25
N THR A 140 21.39 11.98 9.74
CA THR A 140 22.17 13.17 9.32
C THR A 140 21.61 13.87 8.08
N SER A 141 20.87 13.17 7.22
CA SER A 141 20.30 13.72 5.97
C SER A 141 18.86 14.25 6.13
N ILE A 142 18.18 13.97 7.25
CA ILE A 142 16.78 14.31 7.44
C ILE A 142 16.60 15.79 7.81
N GLU A 143 15.91 16.54 6.97
CA GLU A 143 15.59 17.96 7.16
C GLU A 143 14.27 18.16 7.90
N LYS A 144 13.22 17.37 7.57
CA LYS A 144 11.89 17.41 8.21
C LYS A 144 11.31 16.02 8.38
N ILE A 145 10.48 15.88 9.42
CA ILE A 145 9.77 14.64 9.78
C ILE A 145 8.28 14.93 9.82
N PHE A 146 7.51 14.27 8.96
CA PHE A 146 6.06 14.41 8.89
C PHE A 146 5.39 13.29 9.69
N VAL A 147 4.68 13.67 10.75
CA VAL A 147 4.08 12.71 11.68
C VAL A 147 2.62 12.46 11.32
N ILE A 148 2.29 11.22 11.01
CA ILE A 148 0.92 10.77 10.76
C ILE A 148 0.21 10.68 12.11
N ARG A 149 -0.86 11.46 12.30
CA ARG A 149 -1.74 11.45 13.48
C ARG A 149 -0.99 11.59 14.80
N PRO A 150 -0.23 12.69 15.00
CA PRO A 150 0.51 12.89 16.24
C PRO A 150 -0.44 12.93 17.44
N SER A 151 -0.14 12.14 18.48
CA SER A 151 -0.86 12.16 19.75
C SER A 151 -0.51 13.38 20.63
N HIS A 152 0.58 14.08 20.30
CA HIS A 152 1.08 15.28 20.98
C HIS A 152 1.42 16.37 19.97
N VAL A 153 1.51 17.59 20.45
CA VAL A 153 1.98 18.72 19.63
C VAL A 153 3.39 18.41 19.10
N VAL A 154 3.59 18.61 17.80
CA VAL A 154 4.88 18.44 17.13
C VAL A 154 5.43 19.81 16.73
N GLU A 155 6.74 20.03 16.96
CA GLU A 155 7.43 21.29 16.78
C GLU A 155 8.83 21.08 16.16
N GLY A 156 9.42 22.16 15.69
CA GLY A 156 10.78 22.17 15.17
C GLY A 156 10.89 21.43 13.85
N LYS A 157 11.66 20.31 13.85
CA LYS A 157 11.86 19.44 12.70
C LYS A 157 10.64 18.56 12.39
N TYR A 158 9.76 18.37 13.40
CA TYR A 158 8.54 17.57 13.29
C TYR A 158 7.36 18.44 12.89
N VAL A 159 6.63 18.00 11.88
CA VAL A 159 5.42 18.64 11.34
C VAL A 159 4.32 17.60 11.28
N SER A 160 3.08 17.94 11.62
CA SER A 160 1.99 16.97 11.45
C SER A 160 1.70 16.73 9.97
N PHE A 161 1.30 15.51 9.62
CA PHE A 161 0.91 15.18 8.24
C PHE A 161 -0.28 16.02 7.77
N ASP A 162 -1.19 16.38 8.68
CA ASP A 162 -2.33 17.26 8.39
C ASP A 162 -1.88 18.71 8.10
N GLN A 163 -0.80 19.18 8.74
CA GLN A 163 -0.19 20.45 8.38
C GLN A 163 0.47 20.41 7.00
N LEU A 164 1.10 19.29 6.62
CA LEU A 164 1.63 19.11 5.27
C LEU A 164 0.50 19.21 4.23
N LEU A 165 -0.63 18.51 4.45
CA LEU A 165 -1.82 18.57 3.59
C LEU A 165 -2.37 19.99 3.48
N SER A 166 -2.56 20.65 4.61
CA SER A 166 -3.11 22.02 4.67
C SER A 166 -2.19 23.04 3.97
N SER A 167 -0.89 22.93 4.19
CA SER A 167 0.12 23.76 3.52
C SER A 167 0.14 23.52 2.02
N GLY A 168 0.00 22.26 1.61
CA GLY A 168 -0.07 21.88 0.20
C GLY A 168 -1.29 22.47 -0.50
N LYS A 169 -2.46 22.43 0.16
CA LYS A 169 -3.68 23.08 -0.36
C LYS A 169 -3.46 24.57 -0.60
N VAL A 170 -2.94 25.29 0.40
CA VAL A 170 -2.65 26.73 0.28
C VAL A 170 -1.58 27.01 -0.79
N TRP A 171 -0.59 26.13 -0.91
CA TRP A 171 0.47 26.28 -1.91
C TRP A 171 -0.08 26.12 -3.33
N MET A 172 -0.96 25.12 -3.59
CA MET A 172 -1.62 24.94 -4.90
C MET A 172 -2.46 26.14 -5.32
N GLU A 173 -3.17 26.76 -4.38
CA GLU A 173 -3.95 27.98 -4.65
C GLU A 173 -3.06 29.15 -5.09
N LYS A 174 -1.83 29.23 -4.58
CA LYS A 174 -0.85 30.27 -4.92
C LYS A 174 -0.01 29.94 -6.18
N HIS A 175 0.10 28.67 -6.54
CA HIS A 175 0.94 28.17 -7.61
C HIS A 175 0.13 27.21 -8.52
N PRO A 176 -0.92 27.71 -9.19
CA PRO A 176 -1.78 26.87 -10.02
C PRO A 176 -1.00 26.24 -11.18
N GLY A 177 -1.19 24.95 -11.40
CA GLY A 177 -0.57 24.19 -12.48
C GLY A 177 0.85 23.69 -12.22
N GLU A 178 1.51 24.08 -11.10
CA GLU A 178 2.90 23.65 -10.83
C GLU A 178 2.98 22.16 -10.44
N VAL A 179 1.96 21.60 -9.76
CA VAL A 179 1.92 20.17 -9.47
C VAL A 179 1.74 19.38 -10.75
N GLU A 180 0.83 19.78 -11.63
CA GLU A 180 0.57 19.15 -12.91
C GLU A 180 1.81 19.21 -13.83
N LYS A 181 2.53 20.33 -13.82
CA LYS A 181 3.80 20.48 -14.52
C LYS A 181 4.86 19.52 -13.97
N ARG A 182 4.96 19.36 -12.64
CA ARG A 182 5.86 18.40 -12.00
C ARG A 182 5.49 16.97 -12.40
N VAL A 183 4.22 16.60 -12.32
CA VAL A 183 3.68 15.30 -12.75
C VAL A 183 4.07 15.01 -14.21
N SER A 184 3.91 15.98 -15.11
CA SER A 184 4.27 15.83 -16.52
C SER A 184 5.77 15.62 -16.77
N SER A 185 6.61 15.94 -15.80
CA SER A 185 8.07 15.74 -15.88
C SER A 185 8.51 14.36 -15.40
N VAL A 186 7.61 13.56 -14.80
CA VAL A 186 7.95 12.22 -14.27
C VAL A 186 7.92 11.21 -15.42
N GLU A 187 8.99 10.46 -15.56
CA GLU A 187 9.19 9.50 -16.64
C GLU A 187 9.20 8.06 -16.11
N LYS A 188 8.98 7.08 -17.00
CA LYS A 188 8.96 5.65 -16.67
C LYS A 188 10.27 5.15 -16.04
N ASP A 189 11.39 5.76 -16.40
CA ASP A 189 12.72 5.37 -15.94
C ASP A 189 13.15 6.11 -14.66
N ASP A 190 12.34 7.06 -14.18
CA ASP A 190 12.54 7.68 -12.87
C ASP A 190 12.32 6.65 -11.76
N LEU A 191 13.11 6.78 -10.68
CA LEU A 191 12.97 5.90 -9.52
C LEU A 191 11.67 6.22 -8.78
N ALA A 192 10.85 5.19 -8.60
CA ALA A 192 9.64 5.27 -7.78
C ALA A 192 9.93 4.82 -6.33
N ASN A 193 10.83 3.83 -6.18
CA ASN A 193 10.99 3.17 -4.88
C ASN A 193 12.41 2.61 -4.70
N ILE A 194 12.93 2.64 -3.46
CA ILE A 194 14.13 1.94 -3.04
C ILE A 194 13.75 0.96 -1.92
N SER A 195 13.54 -0.30 -2.29
CA SER A 195 13.18 -1.37 -1.34
C SER A 195 14.41 -2.06 -0.79
N TYR A 196 14.52 -2.12 0.54
CA TYR A 196 15.63 -2.80 1.20
C TYR A 196 15.33 -4.28 1.44
N THR A 197 16.23 -5.14 0.99
CA THR A 197 16.17 -6.58 1.25
C THR A 197 17.29 -6.98 2.22
N SER A 198 17.00 -7.96 3.09
CA SER A 198 18.05 -8.67 3.84
C SER A 198 18.86 -9.50 2.85
N GLY A 199 20.01 -8.97 2.42
CA GLY A 199 20.92 -9.69 1.52
C GLY A 199 21.52 -10.93 2.20
N THR A 200 22.11 -11.81 1.40
CA THR A 200 22.97 -12.91 1.89
C THR A 200 24.29 -12.39 2.48
N THR A 201 24.56 -11.09 2.37
CA THR A 201 25.70 -10.37 2.94
C THR A 201 25.28 -9.62 4.21
N ALA A 202 26.23 -9.21 5.03
CA ALA A 202 26.01 -8.59 6.34
C ALA A 202 25.17 -7.29 6.30
N GLU A 203 25.16 -6.57 5.17
CA GLU A 203 24.45 -5.30 5.03
C GLU A 203 23.26 -5.40 4.07
N PRO A 204 22.11 -4.76 4.41
CA PRO A 204 20.94 -4.70 3.54
C PRO A 204 21.23 -3.98 2.22
N LYS A 205 20.64 -4.47 1.11
CA LYS A 205 20.78 -3.85 -0.21
C LYS A 205 19.53 -3.06 -0.57
N GLY A 206 19.69 -1.83 -1.05
CA GLY A 206 18.61 -1.01 -1.60
C GLY A 206 18.36 -1.36 -3.06
N ILE A 207 17.24 -2.01 -3.34
CA ILE A 207 16.81 -2.35 -4.69
C ILE A 207 16.07 -1.17 -5.28
N MET A 208 16.62 -0.58 -6.33
CA MET A 208 16.05 0.55 -7.03
C MET A 208 15.01 0.08 -8.05
N LEU A 209 13.77 0.53 -7.90
CA LEU A 209 12.64 0.20 -8.76
C LEU A 209 12.10 1.46 -9.42
N THR A 210 11.98 1.44 -10.74
CA THR A 210 11.43 2.56 -11.53
C THR A 210 9.91 2.51 -11.60
N HIS A 211 9.28 3.60 -12.01
CA HIS A 211 7.85 3.62 -12.33
C HIS A 211 7.50 2.54 -13.36
N GLY A 212 8.30 2.38 -14.41
CA GLY A 212 8.10 1.39 -15.46
C GLY A 212 8.18 -0.06 -14.96
N ASN A 213 9.02 -0.36 -13.95
CA ASN A 213 9.07 -1.69 -13.35
C ASN A 213 7.72 -2.05 -12.70
N TYR A 214 7.15 -1.12 -11.93
CA TYR A 214 5.86 -1.35 -11.28
C TYR A 214 4.72 -1.44 -12.29
N VAL A 215 4.64 -0.53 -13.25
CA VAL A 215 3.60 -0.55 -14.29
C VAL A 215 3.63 -1.85 -15.07
N SER A 216 4.81 -2.30 -15.50
CA SER A 216 4.96 -3.58 -16.21
C SER A 216 4.43 -4.76 -15.39
N ASN A 217 4.76 -4.80 -14.08
CA ASN A 217 4.27 -5.85 -13.19
C ASN A 217 2.76 -5.80 -12.99
N VAL A 218 2.18 -4.60 -12.84
CA VAL A 218 0.73 -4.43 -12.70
C VAL A 218 -0.01 -4.93 -13.95
N LEU A 219 0.45 -4.52 -15.14
CA LEU A 219 -0.16 -4.94 -16.41
C LEU A 219 -0.02 -6.44 -16.66
N GLN A 220 1.13 -7.04 -16.32
CA GLN A 220 1.32 -8.49 -16.39
C GLN A 220 0.41 -9.23 -15.41
N SER A 221 0.29 -8.73 -14.17
CA SER A 221 -0.59 -9.27 -13.13
C SER A 221 -2.05 -9.25 -13.59
N ASP A 222 -2.50 -8.13 -14.18
CA ASP A 222 -3.86 -7.96 -14.69
C ASP A 222 -4.16 -8.90 -15.86
N SER A 223 -3.18 -9.19 -16.72
CA SER A 223 -3.31 -10.16 -17.81
C SER A 223 -3.52 -11.59 -17.33
N LEU A 224 -3.07 -11.91 -16.11
CA LEU A 224 -3.19 -13.24 -15.50
C LEU A 224 -4.44 -13.35 -14.62
N ILE A 225 -4.72 -12.32 -13.84
CA ILE A 225 -5.82 -12.29 -12.86
C ILE A 225 -6.48 -10.92 -12.94
N GLN A 226 -7.62 -10.87 -13.62
CA GLN A 226 -8.45 -9.67 -13.65
C GLN A 226 -9.15 -9.48 -12.30
N VAL A 227 -8.95 -8.33 -11.67
CA VAL A 227 -9.62 -7.94 -10.43
C VAL A 227 -10.82 -7.08 -10.78
N PRO A 228 -12.07 -7.53 -10.54
CA PRO A 228 -13.25 -6.68 -10.79
C PRO A 228 -13.22 -5.42 -9.91
N GLU A 229 -13.76 -4.30 -10.43
CA GLU A 229 -13.77 -3.02 -9.73
C GLU A 229 -14.55 -3.04 -8.40
N TYR A 230 -15.48 -3.98 -8.22
CA TYR A 230 -16.22 -4.13 -6.96
C TYR A 230 -15.46 -4.96 -5.91
N PHE A 231 -14.28 -5.52 -6.25
CA PHE A 231 -13.49 -6.30 -5.29
C PHE A 231 -12.91 -5.41 -4.21
N LYS A 232 -12.77 -6.03 -3.04
CA LYS A 232 -12.16 -5.44 -1.86
C LYS A 232 -11.13 -6.41 -1.30
N VAL A 233 -9.93 -5.93 -1.02
CA VAL A 233 -8.90 -6.66 -0.30
C VAL A 233 -8.73 -6.09 1.10
N LEU A 234 -8.51 -6.95 2.10
CA LEU A 234 -7.96 -6.54 3.38
C LEU A 234 -6.45 -6.81 3.35
N LEU A 235 -5.66 -5.75 3.30
CA LEU A 235 -4.20 -5.86 3.17
C LEU A 235 -3.56 -5.89 4.57
N PHE A 236 -3.21 -7.09 5.02
CA PHE A 236 -2.51 -7.34 6.28
C PHE A 236 -1.04 -7.75 6.09
N LEU A 237 -0.58 -7.83 4.84
CA LEU A 237 0.83 -7.99 4.54
C LEU A 237 1.59 -6.68 4.82
N PRO A 238 2.90 -6.74 5.12
CA PRO A 238 3.71 -5.53 5.27
C PRO A 238 3.66 -4.66 4.00
N TRP A 239 3.25 -3.41 4.15
CA TRP A 239 3.06 -2.49 3.02
C TRP A 239 4.38 -2.03 2.40
N ASP A 240 5.47 -2.11 3.16
CA ASP A 240 6.84 -1.84 2.70
C ASP A 240 7.38 -2.91 1.73
N HIS A 241 6.72 -4.07 1.63
CA HIS A 241 7.17 -5.17 0.80
C HIS A 241 6.65 -5.05 -0.64
N SER A 242 7.51 -5.24 -1.66
CA SER A 242 7.18 -5.11 -3.08
C SER A 242 5.94 -5.88 -3.54
N PHE A 243 5.65 -7.05 -2.96
CA PHE A 243 4.45 -7.81 -3.26
C PHE A 243 3.17 -7.09 -2.81
N ALA A 244 3.15 -6.52 -1.61
CA ALA A 244 2.02 -5.74 -1.12
C ALA A 244 1.83 -4.46 -1.94
N HIS A 245 2.91 -3.77 -2.33
CA HIS A 245 2.89 -2.65 -3.24
C HIS A 245 2.23 -3.02 -4.58
N THR A 246 2.80 -3.99 -5.29
CA THR A 246 2.38 -4.31 -6.66
C THR A 246 0.97 -4.87 -6.69
N VAL A 247 0.70 -5.91 -5.90
CA VAL A 247 -0.59 -6.62 -5.97
C VAL A 247 -1.64 -5.95 -5.09
N GLY A 248 -1.27 -5.57 -3.85
CA GLY A 248 -2.22 -5.03 -2.88
C GLY A 248 -2.63 -3.58 -3.17
N ILE A 249 -1.68 -2.72 -3.51
CA ILE A 249 -1.93 -1.30 -3.72
C ILE A 249 -2.15 -1.01 -5.20
N TYR A 250 -1.15 -1.22 -6.05
CA TYR A 250 -1.20 -0.72 -7.43
C TYR A 250 -2.11 -1.53 -8.36
N SER A 251 -2.20 -2.87 -8.23
CA SER A 251 -3.12 -3.64 -9.08
C SER A 251 -4.58 -3.39 -8.72
N PHE A 252 -4.90 -3.24 -7.42
CA PHE A 252 -6.25 -2.86 -6.99
C PHE A 252 -6.58 -1.43 -7.44
N MET A 253 -5.62 -0.50 -7.31
CA MET A 253 -5.76 0.86 -7.82
C MET A 253 -6.05 0.87 -9.33
N TYR A 254 -5.26 0.16 -10.13
CA TYR A 254 -5.42 0.08 -11.58
C TYR A 254 -6.80 -0.44 -12.00
N ASN A 255 -7.37 -1.36 -11.26
CA ASN A 255 -8.65 -2.02 -11.55
C ASN A 255 -9.87 -1.27 -10.99
N GLY A 256 -9.72 -0.13 -10.32
CA GLY A 256 -10.83 0.59 -9.70
C GLY A 256 -11.39 -0.12 -8.46
N ALA A 257 -10.66 -1.09 -7.92
CA ALA A 257 -11.04 -1.92 -6.78
C ALA A 257 -10.61 -1.29 -5.44
N SER A 258 -11.06 -1.87 -4.33
CA SER A 258 -10.88 -1.30 -2.99
C SER A 258 -9.80 -2.00 -2.18
N LEU A 259 -9.04 -1.23 -1.42
CA LEU A 259 -8.06 -1.65 -0.42
C LEU A 259 -8.53 -1.24 0.98
N ALA A 260 -8.60 -2.19 1.91
CA ALA A 260 -8.84 -1.91 3.33
C ALA A 260 -7.58 -2.16 4.15
N SER A 261 -7.23 -1.23 5.03
CA SER A 261 -6.18 -1.41 6.02
C SER A 261 -6.71 -2.19 7.23
N VAL A 262 -5.84 -2.94 7.91
CA VAL A 262 -6.15 -3.50 9.21
C VAL A 262 -6.03 -2.41 10.27
N ASP A 263 -6.98 -2.36 11.20
CA ASP A 263 -6.86 -1.53 12.40
C ASP A 263 -5.63 -1.99 13.21
N PHE A 264 -4.62 -1.14 13.27
CA PHE A 264 -3.37 -1.48 13.93
C PHE A 264 -3.55 -1.63 15.46
N GLY A 265 -4.56 -0.94 16.02
CA GLY A 265 -4.76 -0.91 17.46
C GLY A 265 -3.65 -0.14 18.17
N ARG A 266 -3.29 -0.59 19.37
CA ARG A 266 -2.27 0.07 20.22
C ARG A 266 -0.93 -0.68 20.24
N SER A 267 -0.86 -1.84 19.59
CA SER A 267 0.33 -2.69 19.62
C SER A 267 0.35 -3.70 18.49
N PRO A 268 1.53 -4.24 18.13
CA PRO A 268 1.63 -5.32 17.14
C PRO A 268 0.81 -6.57 17.49
N MET A 269 0.59 -6.85 18.78
CA MET A 269 -0.24 -7.97 19.22
C MET A 269 -1.72 -7.70 18.97
N GLU A 270 -2.16 -6.46 19.18
CA GLU A 270 -3.53 -6.04 18.89
C GLU A 270 -3.80 -6.06 17.39
N TYR A 271 -2.85 -5.61 16.58
CA TYR A 271 -2.91 -5.75 15.13
C TYR A 271 -3.22 -7.18 14.69
N LEU A 272 -2.48 -8.18 15.22
CA LEU A 272 -2.72 -9.59 14.88
C LEU A 272 -4.11 -10.08 15.30
N ARG A 273 -4.62 -9.61 16.44
CA ARG A 273 -5.98 -9.93 16.92
C ARG A 273 -7.06 -9.26 16.07
N ASN A 274 -6.76 -8.08 15.52
CA ASN A 274 -7.70 -7.33 14.71
C ASN A 274 -7.88 -7.92 13.31
N ILE A 275 -6.91 -8.65 12.75
CA ILE A 275 -7.02 -9.25 11.41
C ILE A 275 -8.33 -10.06 11.24
N PRO A 276 -8.64 -11.10 12.06
CA PRO A 276 -9.87 -11.86 11.90
C PRO A 276 -11.15 -11.05 12.20
N LEU A 277 -11.08 -10.05 13.07
CA LEU A 277 -12.19 -9.13 13.34
C LEU A 277 -12.48 -8.24 12.14
N ASN A 278 -11.44 -7.64 11.59
CA ASN A 278 -11.55 -6.77 10.41
C ASN A 278 -11.94 -7.56 9.16
N MET A 279 -11.54 -8.83 9.01
CA MET A 279 -12.05 -9.70 7.94
C MET A 279 -13.57 -9.83 7.99
N LYS A 280 -14.16 -9.98 9.19
CA LYS A 280 -15.62 -10.07 9.35
C LYS A 280 -16.34 -8.76 9.03
N GLU A 281 -15.72 -7.63 9.37
CA GLU A 281 -16.26 -6.28 9.13
C GLU A 281 -16.16 -5.89 7.65
N VAL A 282 -14.97 -6.02 7.07
CA VAL A 282 -14.64 -5.64 5.70
C VAL A 282 -15.25 -6.59 4.67
N LYS A 283 -15.35 -7.88 5.00
CA LYS A 283 -15.80 -8.96 4.08
C LYS A 283 -15.05 -8.91 2.75
N PRO A 284 -13.71 -9.09 2.76
CA PRO A 284 -12.90 -8.99 1.56
C PRO A 284 -13.27 -10.08 0.55
N HIS A 285 -13.19 -9.76 -0.74
CA HIS A 285 -13.40 -10.69 -1.84
C HIS A 285 -12.14 -11.53 -2.13
N LEU A 286 -10.98 -10.94 -1.83
CA LEU A 286 -9.68 -11.55 -2.03
C LEU A 286 -8.80 -11.35 -0.79
N LEU A 287 -7.98 -12.35 -0.49
CA LEU A 287 -6.95 -12.28 0.55
C LEU A 287 -5.59 -12.52 -0.09
N LEU A 288 -4.72 -11.54 0.05
CA LEU A 288 -3.31 -11.69 -0.29
C LEU A 288 -2.60 -12.32 0.91
N SER A 289 -1.97 -13.45 0.72
CA SER A 289 -1.36 -14.21 1.80
C SER A 289 -0.04 -14.85 1.39
N VAL A 290 0.77 -15.19 2.38
CA VAL A 290 1.97 -16.01 2.22
C VAL A 290 1.71 -17.42 2.78
N PRO A 291 2.38 -18.48 2.27
CA PRO A 291 2.09 -19.87 2.65
C PRO A 291 2.07 -20.14 4.15
N ALA A 292 2.97 -19.50 4.90
CA ALA A 292 3.05 -19.65 6.35
C ALA A 292 1.78 -19.16 7.06
N LEU A 293 1.23 -18.03 6.61
CA LEU A 293 0.04 -17.43 7.18
C LEU A 293 -1.22 -18.23 6.83
N ALA A 294 -1.32 -18.72 5.58
CA ALA A 294 -2.40 -19.60 5.16
C ALA A 294 -2.45 -20.90 6.00
N LYS A 295 -1.28 -21.48 6.31
CA LYS A 295 -1.18 -22.64 7.23
C LYS A 295 -1.68 -22.31 8.64
N ASN A 296 -1.33 -21.14 9.16
CA ASN A 296 -1.79 -20.70 10.48
C ASN A 296 -3.30 -20.47 10.52
N PHE A 297 -3.88 -19.85 9.48
CA PHE A 297 -5.34 -19.69 9.39
C PHE A 297 -6.04 -21.05 9.36
N LYS A 298 -5.56 -22.00 8.55
CA LYS A 298 -6.10 -23.36 8.51
C LYS A 298 -6.07 -24.00 9.90
N LYS A 299 -4.92 -23.97 10.58
CA LYS A 299 -4.75 -24.52 11.93
C LYS A 299 -5.74 -23.89 12.93
N ASN A 300 -5.92 -22.58 12.90
CA ASN A 300 -6.84 -21.87 13.80
C ASN A 300 -8.31 -22.21 13.50
N ILE A 301 -8.70 -22.34 12.23
CA ILE A 301 -10.03 -22.78 11.82
C ILE A 301 -10.28 -24.22 12.33
N GLU A 302 -9.36 -25.14 12.10
CA GLU A 302 -9.46 -26.54 12.55
C GLU A 302 -9.55 -26.64 14.08
N ALA A 303 -8.75 -25.89 14.82
CA ALA A 303 -8.81 -25.79 16.27
C ALA A 303 -10.18 -25.25 16.77
N GLY A 304 -10.67 -24.19 16.13
CA GLY A 304 -12.00 -23.65 16.43
C GLY A 304 -13.16 -24.63 16.17
N ILE A 305 -13.03 -25.47 15.15
CA ILE A 305 -14.00 -26.52 14.83
C ILE A 305 -13.94 -27.65 15.86
N GLN A 306 -12.74 -28.02 16.31
CA GLN A 306 -12.57 -29.04 17.37
C GLN A 306 -13.31 -28.66 18.67
N LEU A 307 -13.30 -27.38 19.01
CA LEU A 307 -14.01 -26.87 20.20
C LEU A 307 -15.54 -26.92 20.08
N LYS A 308 -16.10 -27.01 18.86
CA LYS A 308 -17.55 -27.05 18.61
C LYS A 308 -18.18 -28.43 18.69
N GLY A 309 -17.40 -29.46 19.02
CA GLY A 309 -17.87 -30.82 19.26
C GLY A 309 -17.87 -31.73 18.02
N LYS A 310 -18.10 -33.03 18.26
CA LYS A 310 -17.92 -34.12 17.27
C LYS A 310 -18.80 -33.99 16.03
N PHE A 311 -20.03 -33.49 16.17
CA PHE A 311 -20.94 -33.31 15.02
C PHE A 311 -20.44 -32.25 14.05
N VAL A 312 -19.96 -31.12 14.57
CA VAL A 312 -19.42 -30.03 13.72
C VAL A 312 -18.13 -30.48 13.05
N GLN A 313 -17.27 -31.22 13.75
CA GLN A 313 -16.07 -31.82 13.16
C GLN A 313 -16.42 -32.80 12.01
N TRP A 314 -17.40 -33.67 12.21
CA TRP A 314 -17.85 -34.62 11.19
C TRP A 314 -18.37 -33.85 9.94
N LEU A 315 -19.22 -32.85 10.17
CA LEU A 315 -19.78 -32.04 9.07
C LEU A 315 -18.67 -31.30 8.29
N TYR A 316 -17.72 -30.69 9.00
CA TYR A 316 -16.55 -30.04 8.40
C TYR A 316 -15.73 -31.01 7.55
N ASN A 317 -15.38 -32.17 8.10
CA ASN A 317 -14.58 -33.17 7.40
C ASN A 317 -15.32 -33.73 6.16
N LYS A 318 -16.64 -33.88 6.24
CA LYS A 318 -17.47 -34.29 5.10
C LYS A 318 -17.50 -33.20 4.02
N GLY A 319 -17.67 -31.93 4.42
CA GLY A 319 -17.62 -30.79 3.51
C GLY A 319 -16.27 -30.64 2.82
N LEU A 320 -15.17 -30.83 3.56
CA LEU A 320 -13.81 -30.80 3.03
C LEU A 320 -13.58 -31.88 1.96
N LYS A 321 -14.06 -33.12 2.22
CA LYS A 321 -13.99 -34.20 1.22
C LYS A 321 -14.76 -33.88 -0.07
N VAL A 322 -15.94 -33.25 0.04
CA VAL A 322 -16.72 -32.83 -1.12
C VAL A 322 -16.01 -31.71 -1.86
N ALA A 323 -15.48 -30.70 -1.13
CA ALA A 323 -14.73 -29.61 -1.73
C ALA A 323 -13.48 -30.11 -2.49
N TYR A 324 -12.72 -31.02 -1.93
CA TYR A 324 -11.57 -31.63 -2.60
C TYR A 324 -11.96 -32.44 -3.85
N ARG A 325 -13.11 -33.08 -3.86
CA ARG A 325 -13.61 -33.75 -5.07
C ARG A 325 -13.98 -32.77 -6.18
N TYR A 326 -14.52 -31.63 -5.80
CA TYR A 326 -14.99 -30.62 -6.74
C TYR A 326 -13.86 -29.73 -7.28
N TYR A 327 -12.99 -29.24 -6.37
CA TYR A 327 -11.93 -28.29 -6.69
C TYR A 327 -10.54 -28.93 -6.88
N GLY A 328 -10.36 -30.21 -6.53
CA GLY A 328 -9.06 -30.87 -6.47
C GLY A 328 -8.27 -30.52 -5.22
N THR A 329 -7.10 -31.17 -5.09
CA THR A 329 -6.19 -30.97 -3.94
C THR A 329 -5.15 -29.85 -4.17
N GLY A 330 -5.33 -29.06 -5.21
CA GLY A 330 -4.32 -28.08 -5.68
C GLY A 330 -3.36 -28.64 -6.75
N ASN A 331 -3.37 -29.94 -6.99
CA ASN A 331 -2.52 -30.64 -7.97
C ASN A 331 -3.28 -31.03 -9.26
N HIS A 332 -4.21 -30.22 -9.74
CA HIS A 332 -4.89 -30.35 -11.05
C HIS A 332 -5.92 -31.48 -11.24
N GLU A 333 -6.39 -32.15 -10.21
CA GLU A 333 -7.33 -33.29 -10.34
C GLU A 333 -8.81 -32.99 -10.02
N GLY A 334 -9.18 -31.70 -9.87
CA GLY A 334 -10.57 -31.34 -9.59
C GLY A 334 -11.43 -31.19 -10.85
N LYS A 335 -12.73 -31.53 -10.76
CA LYS A 335 -13.73 -31.38 -11.83
C LYS A 335 -14.33 -29.98 -11.91
N GLY A 336 -13.92 -29.04 -11.05
CA GLY A 336 -14.40 -27.67 -11.02
C GLY A 336 -13.52 -26.70 -11.80
N MET A 337 -14.03 -25.47 -11.98
CA MET A 337 -13.33 -24.39 -12.65
C MET A 337 -11.98 -24.13 -11.98
N ARG A 338 -10.88 -24.22 -12.75
CA ARG A 338 -9.53 -23.94 -12.25
C ARG A 338 -9.43 -22.50 -11.83
N ILE A 339 -9.40 -22.23 -10.54
CA ILE A 339 -8.85 -20.97 -10.03
C ILE A 339 -7.35 -21.19 -10.01
N VAL A 340 -6.66 -20.59 -10.94
CA VAL A 340 -5.20 -20.52 -10.95
C VAL A 340 -4.82 -19.55 -9.83
N LEU A 341 -4.27 -20.08 -8.74
CA LEU A 341 -3.63 -19.31 -7.68
C LEU A 341 -2.17 -19.05 -8.06
#